data_088c98bc1e4f759d569232734141c2ee
#
_entry.id   088c98bc1e4f759d569232734141c2ee
#
_cell.length_a   1.000
_cell.length_b   1.000
_cell.length_c   1.000
_cell.angle_alpha   90.00
_cell.angle_beta   90.00
_cell.angle_gamma   90.00
#
_symmetry.space_group_name_H-M   'P 1'
#
loop_
_entity.id
_entity.type
_entity.pdbx_description
1 polymer ?
#
loop_
_entity_poly.entity_id
_entity_poly.type
_entity_poly.pdbx_seq_one_letter_code
_entity_poly.pdbx_strand_id
1 'polypeptide(L)'
;MTRRRNLNPDSYYHVVMRGNNRQPIFGTHRDMLELMRIFERVHDQYAFHLLAYCFMTNHYHLLIKTESASLSKIMGLINRRYTYFYSKRYDHVGRIYERRYFAKEVKSYPGLLAVSKYIHRNPINTKEPLVGRIEWYPYSSYPYYFNESKKPPRYLQTHILKEYLPSPYKNTNQAYCDFCNIVPVQQTIR
;
A
#
# COMPACT_ATOMS: atom_id res chain seq x y z
N MET A 1 4.90 6.84 28.11
CA MET A 1 4.09 7.62 27.12
C MET A 1 4.68 7.47 25.73
N THR A 2 3.90 7.05 24.75
CA THR A 2 4.38 6.89 23.37
C THR A 2 4.45 8.26 22.69
N ARG A 3 5.67 8.67 22.27
CA ARG A 3 5.92 9.96 21.62
C ARG A 3 4.98 10.17 20.42
N ARG A 4 4.25 11.29 20.41
CA ARG A 4 3.37 11.68 19.29
C ARG A 4 4.23 11.92 18.05
N ARG A 5 3.89 11.31 16.91
CA ARG A 5 4.59 11.57 15.65
C ARG A 5 4.12 12.91 15.10
N ASN A 6 5.06 13.78 14.82
CA ASN A 6 4.78 15.02 14.10
C ASN A 6 4.92 14.71 12.59
N LEU A 7 3.80 14.40 11.94
CA LEU A 7 3.72 14.06 10.52
C LEU A 7 3.07 15.24 9.79
N ASN A 8 3.70 15.71 8.71
CA ASN A 8 3.16 16.78 7.88
C ASN A 8 1.90 16.26 7.13
N PRO A 9 0.72 16.87 7.31
CA PRO A 9 -0.50 16.42 6.65
C PRO A 9 -0.44 16.53 5.12
N ASP A 10 0.36 17.46 4.58
CA ASP A 10 0.45 17.70 3.14
C ASP A 10 1.39 16.75 2.39
N SER A 11 2.07 15.87 3.13
CA SER A 11 3.06 14.94 2.56
C SER A 11 2.47 13.56 2.26
N TYR A 12 3.06 12.89 1.27
CA TYR A 12 2.86 11.47 1.06
C TYR A 12 3.76 10.64 1.99
N TYR A 13 3.24 9.54 2.48
CA TYR A 13 3.97 8.61 3.35
C TYR A 13 3.97 7.20 2.78
N HIS A 14 5.15 6.58 2.75
CA HIS A 14 5.26 5.14 2.65
C HIS A 14 4.98 4.54 4.02
N VAL A 15 3.86 3.86 4.14
CA VAL A 15 3.42 3.18 5.36
C VAL A 15 3.61 1.68 5.22
N VAL A 16 4.14 1.05 6.27
CA VAL A 16 4.25 -0.41 6.37
C VAL A 16 3.63 -0.86 7.69
N MET A 17 2.77 -1.87 7.61
CA MET A 17 2.22 -2.56 8.76
C MET A 17 2.53 -4.04 8.69
N ARG A 18 3.07 -4.62 9.76
CA ARG A 18 3.56 -6.00 9.79
C ARG A 18 2.96 -6.80 10.94
N GLY A 19 2.69 -8.07 10.67
CA GLY A 19 2.24 -9.04 11.65
C GLY A 19 3.28 -9.32 12.73
N ASN A 20 2.80 -9.60 13.95
CA ASN A 20 3.65 -9.96 15.07
C ASN A 20 4.48 -11.20 14.74
N ASN A 21 5.77 -11.18 15.09
CA ASN A 21 6.74 -12.25 14.75
C ASN A 21 6.71 -12.63 13.25
N ARG A 22 6.37 -11.68 12.36
CA ARG A 22 6.20 -11.91 10.91
C ARG A 22 5.13 -12.96 10.57
N GLN A 23 4.24 -13.28 11.51
CA GLN A 23 3.14 -14.21 11.26
C GLN A 23 2.14 -13.64 10.25
N PRO A 24 1.43 -14.49 9.52
CA PRO A 24 0.36 -14.07 8.62
C PRO A 24 -0.69 -13.23 9.35
N ILE A 25 -1.04 -12.10 8.74
CA ILE A 25 -2.20 -11.29 9.15
C ILE A 25 -3.37 -11.44 8.18
N PHE A 26 -3.13 -12.12 7.07
CA PHE A 26 -4.15 -12.51 6.10
C PHE A 26 -4.02 -14.01 5.85
N GLY A 27 -4.95 -14.79 6.38
CA GLY A 27 -5.01 -16.25 6.20
C GLY A 27 -5.81 -16.65 4.96
N THR A 28 -6.71 -15.79 4.50
CA THR A 28 -7.63 -16.08 3.41
C THR A 28 -7.90 -14.84 2.54
N HIS A 29 -8.45 -15.08 1.34
CA HIS A 29 -9.00 -14.03 0.48
C HIS A 29 -9.98 -13.07 1.23
N ARG A 30 -10.84 -13.63 2.08
CA ARG A 30 -11.82 -12.86 2.86
C ARG A 30 -11.17 -11.82 3.78
N ASP A 31 -9.99 -12.12 4.32
CA ASP A 31 -9.29 -11.19 5.22
C ASP A 31 -8.79 -9.95 4.47
N MET A 32 -8.25 -10.16 3.26
CA MET A 32 -7.81 -9.05 2.39
C MET A 32 -8.99 -8.22 1.91
N LEU A 33 -10.09 -8.84 1.53
CA LEU A 33 -11.33 -8.14 1.18
C LEU A 33 -11.89 -7.33 2.35
N GLU A 34 -11.84 -7.87 3.57
CA GLU A 34 -12.32 -7.11 4.74
C GLU A 34 -11.42 -5.91 5.03
N LEU A 35 -10.10 -6.03 4.86
CA LEU A 35 -9.24 -4.85 4.98
C LEU A 35 -9.60 -3.78 3.93
N MET A 36 -9.86 -4.16 2.67
CA MET A 36 -10.30 -3.23 1.63
C MET A 36 -11.62 -2.53 2.02
N ARG A 37 -12.61 -3.27 2.54
CA ARG A 37 -13.87 -2.68 3.05
C ARG A 37 -13.64 -1.74 4.24
N ILE A 38 -12.67 -2.06 5.09
CA ILE A 38 -12.29 -1.17 6.20
C ILE A 38 -11.70 0.13 5.66
N PHE A 39 -10.85 0.08 4.61
CA PHE A 39 -10.35 1.29 3.95
C PHE A 39 -11.49 2.16 3.41
N GLU A 40 -12.47 1.58 2.73
CA GLU A 40 -13.65 2.31 2.25
C GLU A 40 -14.41 3.01 3.38
N ARG A 41 -14.76 2.25 4.44
CA ARG A 41 -15.48 2.78 5.60
C ARG A 41 -14.70 3.86 6.37
N VAL A 42 -13.38 3.78 6.40
CA VAL A 42 -12.54 4.81 7.04
C VAL A 42 -12.41 6.02 6.13
N HIS A 43 -12.31 5.83 4.81
CA HIS A 43 -12.29 6.91 3.84
C HIS A 43 -13.59 7.72 3.84
N ASP A 44 -14.76 7.08 4.00
CA ASP A 44 -16.05 7.76 4.14
C ASP A 44 -16.11 8.66 5.38
N GLN A 45 -15.39 8.30 6.43
CA GLN A 45 -15.33 9.06 7.67
C GLN A 45 -14.22 10.12 7.68
N TYR A 46 -13.08 9.81 7.07
CA TYR A 46 -11.91 10.67 7.00
C TYR A 46 -11.22 10.49 5.65
N ALA A 47 -11.33 11.48 4.78
CA ALA A 47 -10.73 11.44 3.46
C ALA A 47 -9.21 11.25 3.52
N PHE A 48 -8.70 10.35 2.68
CA PHE A 48 -7.29 10.10 2.41
C PHE A 48 -7.12 9.56 0.99
N HIS A 49 -5.95 9.70 0.42
CA HIS A 49 -5.62 9.24 -0.93
C HIS A 49 -4.50 8.21 -0.89
N LEU A 50 -4.70 7.08 -1.56
CA LEU A 50 -3.64 6.13 -1.88
C LEU A 50 -3.19 6.34 -3.32
N LEU A 51 -1.87 6.37 -3.52
CA LEU A 51 -1.28 6.25 -4.85
C LEU A 51 -0.90 4.79 -5.16
N ALA A 52 -0.51 4.03 -4.13
CA ALA A 52 -0.22 2.61 -4.29
C ALA A 52 -0.53 1.87 -2.99
N TYR A 53 -0.93 0.60 -3.12
CA TYR A 53 -1.00 -0.35 -2.02
C TYR A 53 -0.65 -1.77 -2.48
N CYS A 54 -0.20 -2.59 -1.53
CA CYS A 54 -0.04 -4.03 -1.71
C CYS A 54 -0.21 -4.74 -0.38
N PHE A 55 -1.14 -5.68 -0.30
CA PHE A 55 -1.39 -6.53 0.87
C PHE A 55 -0.70 -7.87 0.66
N MET A 56 0.38 -8.11 1.39
CA MET A 56 1.14 -9.36 1.40
C MET A 56 0.63 -10.25 2.55
N THR A 57 0.95 -11.51 2.55
CA THR A 57 0.47 -12.47 3.57
C THR A 57 0.63 -11.98 5.02
N ASN A 58 1.77 -11.39 5.37
CA ASN A 58 2.10 -11.01 6.75
C ASN A 58 2.35 -9.52 6.97
N HIS A 59 2.15 -8.69 5.94
CA HIS A 59 2.30 -7.24 6.01
C HIS A 59 1.56 -6.55 4.87
N TYR A 60 1.44 -5.23 4.96
CA TYR A 60 0.97 -4.44 3.83
C TYR A 60 1.74 -3.12 3.70
N HIS A 61 1.79 -2.63 2.49
CA HIS A 61 2.39 -1.36 2.11
C HIS A 61 1.33 -0.40 1.57
N LEU A 62 1.46 0.89 1.92
CA LEU A 62 0.64 1.97 1.37
C LEU A 62 1.54 3.13 0.97
N LEU A 63 1.21 3.81 -0.11
CA LEU A 63 1.67 5.16 -0.40
C LEU A 63 0.46 6.08 -0.22
N ILE A 64 0.41 6.79 0.92
CA ILE A 64 -0.78 7.47 1.44
C ILE A 64 -0.53 8.96 1.71
N LYS A 65 -1.50 9.80 1.38
CA LYS A 65 -1.65 11.19 1.85
C LYS A 65 -3.00 11.32 2.55
N THR A 66 -3.05 12.11 3.62
CA THR A 66 -4.29 12.36 4.38
C THR A 66 -4.77 13.79 4.18
N GLU A 67 -6.06 14.03 4.27
CA GLU A 67 -6.66 15.36 4.09
C GLU A 67 -7.30 15.87 5.39
N SER A 68 -8.31 15.15 5.88
CA SER A 68 -9.20 15.62 6.94
C SER A 68 -8.83 15.18 8.34
N ALA A 69 -7.86 14.28 8.48
CA ALA A 69 -7.40 13.76 9.77
C ALA A 69 -5.94 13.34 9.72
N SER A 70 -5.26 13.32 10.88
CA SER A 70 -3.88 12.87 10.94
C SER A 70 -3.72 11.41 10.49
N LEU A 71 -2.58 11.09 9.86
CA LEU A 71 -2.24 9.72 9.47
C LEU A 71 -2.33 8.76 10.67
N SER A 72 -1.96 9.22 11.87
CA SER A 72 -2.06 8.41 13.09
C SER A 72 -3.50 8.05 13.44
N LYS A 73 -4.46 8.95 13.22
CA LYS A 73 -5.88 8.70 13.46
C LYS A 73 -6.43 7.69 12.45
N ILE A 74 -6.15 7.90 11.16
CA ILE A 74 -6.61 7.02 10.07
C ILE A 74 -6.04 5.61 10.24
N MET A 75 -4.72 5.47 10.41
CA MET A 75 -4.08 4.19 10.61
C MET A 75 -4.53 3.49 11.90
N GLY A 76 -4.77 4.27 12.97
CA GLY A 76 -5.32 3.76 14.23
C GLY A 76 -6.71 3.15 14.06
N LEU A 77 -7.58 3.79 13.26
CA LEU A 77 -8.92 3.27 12.95
C LEU A 77 -8.86 2.00 12.10
N ILE A 78 -8.08 2.03 11.02
CA ILE A 78 -7.91 0.88 10.12
C ILE A 78 -7.42 -0.33 10.91
N ASN A 79 -6.32 -0.17 11.64
CA ASN A 79 -5.70 -1.28 12.36
C ASN A 79 -6.59 -1.82 13.49
N ARG A 80 -7.28 -0.95 14.24
CA ARG A 80 -8.21 -1.37 15.29
C ARG A 80 -9.39 -2.17 14.74
N ARG A 81 -10.01 -1.70 13.64
CA ARG A 81 -11.13 -2.39 13.00
C ARG A 81 -10.69 -3.76 12.46
N TYR A 82 -9.51 -3.80 11.82
CA TYR A 82 -8.99 -5.06 11.30
C TYR A 82 -8.58 -6.03 12.43
N THR A 83 -7.95 -5.54 13.51
CA THR A 83 -7.65 -6.37 14.69
C THR A 83 -8.92 -6.97 15.28
N TYR A 84 -9.98 -6.18 15.42
CA TYR A 84 -11.26 -6.68 15.94
C TYR A 84 -11.84 -7.79 15.04
N PHE A 85 -11.85 -7.57 13.71
CA PHE A 85 -12.28 -8.58 12.75
C PHE A 85 -11.45 -9.88 12.86
N TYR A 86 -10.12 -9.74 12.87
CA TYR A 86 -9.18 -10.86 12.94
C TYR A 86 -9.37 -11.66 14.24
N SER A 87 -9.41 -10.99 15.38
CA SER A 87 -9.59 -11.64 16.69
C SER A 87 -10.92 -12.39 16.78
N LYS A 88 -12.01 -11.80 16.27
CA LYS A 88 -13.31 -12.48 16.20
C LYS A 88 -13.32 -13.69 15.28
N ARG A 89 -12.63 -13.60 14.15
CA ARG A 89 -12.62 -14.65 13.13
C ARG A 89 -11.78 -15.86 13.53
N TYR A 90 -10.65 -15.63 14.19
CA TYR A 90 -9.64 -16.64 14.47
C TYR A 90 -9.53 -16.98 15.96
N ASP A 91 -10.45 -16.49 16.78
CA ASP A 91 -10.40 -16.60 18.25
C ASP A 91 -9.02 -16.22 18.81
N HIS A 92 -8.45 -15.15 18.21
CA HIS A 92 -7.08 -14.73 18.50
C HIS A 92 -7.05 -13.80 19.70
N VAL A 93 -6.19 -14.13 20.67
CA VAL A 93 -5.91 -13.32 21.86
C VAL A 93 -4.54 -12.66 21.71
N GLY A 94 -4.47 -11.37 21.99
CA GLY A 94 -3.21 -10.63 21.97
C GLY A 94 -3.01 -9.73 20.73
N ARG A 95 -1.76 -9.38 20.48
CA ARG A 95 -1.40 -8.44 19.40
C ARG A 95 -1.24 -9.18 18.09
N ILE A 96 -1.96 -8.72 17.05
CA ILE A 96 -1.76 -9.22 15.68
C ILE A 96 -0.62 -8.49 14.98
N TYR A 97 -0.27 -7.28 15.40
CA TYR A 97 0.79 -6.47 14.81
C TYR A 97 2.00 -6.37 15.73
N GLU A 98 3.20 -6.42 15.13
CA GLU A 98 4.49 -6.34 15.84
C GLU A 98 4.62 -5.03 16.64
N ARG A 99 4.22 -3.92 15.99
CA ARG A 99 4.32 -2.55 16.54
C ARG A 99 3.33 -1.63 15.83
N ARG A 100 3.33 -0.36 16.22
CA ARG A 100 2.65 0.67 15.42
C ARG A 100 3.24 0.69 14.01
N TYR A 101 2.41 1.06 13.01
CA TYR A 101 2.86 1.18 11.62
C TYR A 101 4.18 1.98 11.50
N PHE A 102 5.04 1.58 10.57
CA PHE A 102 6.16 2.40 10.11
C PHE A 102 5.62 3.43 9.12
N ALA A 103 6.17 4.66 9.13
CA ALA A 103 5.87 5.68 8.13
C ALA A 103 7.15 6.47 7.82
N LYS A 104 7.44 6.59 6.53
CA LYS A 104 8.53 7.41 5.99
C LYS A 104 7.94 8.39 4.98
N GLU A 105 8.22 9.68 5.20
CA GLU A 105 7.81 10.74 4.28
C GLU A 105 8.50 10.58 2.92
N VAL A 106 7.74 10.81 1.84
CA VAL A 106 8.25 10.78 0.46
C VAL A 106 8.20 12.21 -0.08
N LYS A 107 9.36 12.86 -0.18
CA LYS A 107 9.49 14.30 -0.42
C LYS A 107 9.58 14.73 -1.88
N SER A 108 9.72 13.79 -2.82
CA SER A 108 9.95 14.13 -4.23
C SER A 108 9.12 13.26 -5.18
N TYR A 109 8.82 13.77 -6.35
CA TYR A 109 8.11 13.03 -7.39
C TYR A 109 8.85 11.76 -7.85
N PRO A 110 10.18 11.78 -8.10
CA PRO A 110 10.93 10.55 -8.34
C PRO A 110 10.82 9.54 -7.17
N GLY A 111 10.76 10.05 -5.92
CA GLY A 111 10.54 9.23 -4.74
C GLY A 111 9.16 8.56 -4.74
N LEU A 112 8.09 9.27 -5.16
CA LEU A 112 6.74 8.69 -5.29
C LEU A 112 6.74 7.54 -6.31
N LEU A 113 7.38 7.74 -7.46
CA LEU A 113 7.51 6.71 -8.50
C LEU A 113 8.33 5.50 -8.01
N ALA A 114 9.46 5.74 -7.35
CA ALA A 114 10.29 4.66 -6.82
C ALA A 114 9.54 3.83 -5.77
N VAL A 115 8.87 4.50 -4.83
CA VAL A 115 8.10 3.82 -3.77
C VAL A 115 6.89 3.10 -4.33
N SER A 116 6.13 3.70 -5.25
CA SER A 116 4.97 3.05 -5.85
C SER A 116 5.37 1.81 -6.67
N LYS A 117 6.43 1.89 -7.46
CA LYS A 117 7.03 0.76 -8.17
C LYS A 117 7.46 -0.35 -7.20
N TYR A 118 8.15 0.00 -6.12
CA TYR A 118 8.51 -0.96 -5.06
C TYR A 118 7.27 -1.65 -4.48
N ILE A 119 6.23 -0.90 -4.13
CA ILE A 119 4.98 -1.44 -3.59
C ILE A 119 4.31 -2.41 -4.57
N HIS A 120 4.19 -2.04 -5.84
CA HIS A 120 3.54 -2.86 -6.86
C HIS A 120 4.33 -4.13 -7.19
N ARG A 121 5.67 -4.08 -7.09
CA ARG A 121 6.53 -5.23 -7.36
C ARG A 121 6.72 -6.18 -6.17
N ASN A 122 6.22 -5.83 -4.99
CA ASN A 122 6.35 -6.71 -3.81
C ASN A 122 5.95 -8.17 -4.07
N PRO A 123 4.82 -8.48 -4.77
CA PRO A 123 4.40 -9.87 -4.98
C PRO A 123 5.39 -10.73 -5.77
N ILE A 124 6.21 -10.13 -6.62
CA ILE A 124 7.19 -10.84 -7.46
C ILE A 124 8.63 -10.71 -6.95
N ASN A 125 8.90 -9.76 -6.04
CA ASN A 125 10.23 -9.51 -5.50
C ASN A 125 10.47 -10.22 -4.15
N THR A 126 9.65 -11.20 -3.80
CA THR A 126 9.85 -12.06 -2.63
C THR A 126 10.77 -13.23 -2.98
N LYS A 127 11.38 -13.88 -1.97
CA LYS A 127 12.20 -15.07 -2.17
C LYS A 127 11.45 -16.16 -2.96
N GLU A 128 10.18 -16.31 -2.67
CA GLU A 128 9.22 -17.16 -3.40
C GLU A 128 8.12 -16.24 -3.94
N PRO A 129 8.14 -15.91 -5.25
CA PRO A 129 7.14 -15.04 -5.84
C PRO A 129 5.72 -15.56 -5.66
N LEU A 130 4.79 -14.69 -5.23
CA LEU A 130 3.38 -15.06 -5.04
C LEU A 130 2.64 -15.20 -6.37
N VAL A 131 3.12 -14.53 -7.41
CA VAL A 131 2.59 -14.57 -8.79
C VAL A 131 3.74 -14.41 -9.79
N GLY A 132 3.54 -14.89 -11.01
CA GLY A 132 4.52 -14.74 -12.09
C GLY A 132 4.58 -13.32 -12.69
N ARG A 133 3.47 -12.57 -12.61
CA ARG A 133 3.34 -11.22 -13.16
C ARG A 133 2.58 -10.32 -12.17
N ILE A 134 2.99 -9.05 -12.05
CA ILE A 134 2.43 -8.13 -11.02
C ILE A 134 0.95 -7.83 -11.25
N GLU A 135 0.46 -7.82 -12.48
CA GLU A 135 -0.95 -7.60 -12.81
C GLU A 135 -1.87 -8.75 -12.38
N TRP A 136 -1.32 -9.95 -12.10
CA TRP A 136 -2.07 -11.08 -11.59
C TRP A 136 -2.29 -11.06 -10.09
N TYR A 137 -1.66 -10.12 -9.37
CA TYR A 137 -1.83 -10.05 -7.93
C TYR A 137 -3.04 -9.18 -7.54
N PRO A 138 -4.17 -9.78 -7.12
CA PRO A 138 -5.43 -9.06 -6.96
C PRO A 138 -5.47 -8.14 -5.74
N TYR A 139 -4.54 -8.30 -4.79
CA TYR A 139 -4.50 -7.55 -3.53
C TYR A 139 -3.52 -6.37 -3.57
N SER A 140 -3.27 -5.86 -4.75
CA SER A 140 -2.47 -4.68 -5.04
C SER A 140 -3.29 -3.67 -5.83
N SER A 141 -2.88 -2.41 -5.77
CA SER A 141 -3.46 -1.36 -6.61
C SER A 141 -3.00 -1.43 -8.06
N TYR A 142 -1.97 -2.20 -8.39
CA TYR A 142 -1.43 -2.28 -9.76
C TYR A 142 -2.46 -2.67 -10.82
N PRO A 143 -3.37 -3.64 -10.61
CA PRO A 143 -4.40 -3.99 -11.60
C PRO A 143 -5.31 -2.84 -12.03
N TYR A 144 -5.45 -1.78 -11.23
CA TYR A 144 -6.24 -0.59 -11.59
C TYR A 144 -5.47 0.39 -12.49
N TYR A 145 -4.14 0.31 -12.51
CA TYR A 145 -3.30 1.02 -13.47
C TYR A 145 -3.19 0.26 -14.79
N PHE A 146 -3.10 -1.07 -14.70
CA PHE A 146 -2.94 -1.96 -15.85
C PHE A 146 -4.22 -2.09 -16.69
N ASN A 147 -5.37 -2.15 -16.03
CA ASN A 147 -6.68 -2.26 -16.70
C ASN A 147 -7.54 -1.04 -16.37
N GLU A 148 -7.59 -0.08 -17.29
CA GLU A 148 -8.34 1.19 -17.12
C GLU A 148 -9.87 0.98 -17.09
N SER A 149 -10.38 -0.18 -17.57
CA SER A 149 -11.80 -0.53 -17.44
C SER A 149 -12.17 -0.93 -15.99
N LYS A 150 -11.19 -1.25 -15.16
CA LYS A 150 -11.41 -1.60 -13.77
C LYS A 150 -11.57 -0.33 -12.93
N LYS A 151 -12.80 -0.09 -12.42
CA LYS A 151 -13.10 1.08 -11.58
C LYS A 151 -12.29 1.00 -10.26
N PRO A 152 -11.42 1.99 -9.98
CA PRO A 152 -10.70 2.02 -8.72
C PRO A 152 -11.63 2.37 -7.55
N PRO A 153 -11.32 1.92 -6.32
CA PRO A 153 -12.00 2.38 -5.12
C PRO A 153 -11.76 3.89 -4.91
N ARG A 154 -12.68 4.58 -4.24
CA ARG A 154 -12.68 6.05 -4.10
C ARG A 154 -11.41 6.63 -3.47
N TYR A 155 -10.76 5.86 -2.61
CA TYR A 155 -9.50 6.25 -1.96
C TYR A 155 -8.26 6.08 -2.85
N LEU A 156 -8.37 5.45 -4.03
CA LEU A 156 -7.22 5.20 -4.93
C LEU A 156 -7.19 6.20 -6.09
N GLN A 157 -6.11 6.97 -6.19
CA GLN A 157 -5.87 7.99 -7.21
C GLN A 157 -4.91 7.47 -8.28
N THR A 158 -5.43 6.90 -9.37
CA THR A 158 -4.62 6.28 -10.44
C THR A 158 -4.09 7.29 -11.46
N HIS A 159 -4.57 8.54 -11.43
CA HIS A 159 -4.17 9.56 -12.40
C HIS A 159 -2.91 10.33 -12.00
N ILE A 160 -2.46 10.26 -10.75
CA ILE A 160 -1.40 11.13 -10.23
C ILE A 160 0.00 10.64 -10.64
N LEU A 161 0.31 9.36 -10.48
CA LEU A 161 1.68 8.85 -10.67
C LEU A 161 2.19 9.02 -12.11
N LYS A 162 1.32 8.88 -13.09
CA LYS A 162 1.68 9.03 -14.50
C LYS A 162 2.15 10.44 -14.87
N GLU A 163 1.67 11.48 -14.16
CA GLU A 163 2.06 12.87 -14.38
C GLU A 163 3.52 13.16 -14.00
N TYR A 164 4.13 12.29 -13.19
CA TYR A 164 5.49 12.44 -12.71
C TYR A 164 6.50 11.56 -13.44
N LEU A 165 6.08 10.82 -14.47
CA LEU A 165 6.99 9.98 -15.24
C LEU A 165 8.06 10.84 -15.95
N PRO A 166 9.34 10.43 -15.92
CA PRO A 166 10.40 11.15 -16.61
C PRO A 166 10.30 10.97 -18.14
N SER A 167 10.82 11.93 -18.90
CA SER A 167 11.03 11.71 -20.34
C SER A 167 11.89 10.45 -20.58
N PRO A 168 11.60 9.63 -21.60
CA PRO A 168 10.62 9.83 -22.69
C PRO A 168 9.22 9.24 -22.46
N TYR A 169 8.86 8.86 -21.22
CA TYR A 169 7.54 8.29 -20.95
C TYR A 169 6.41 9.30 -21.20
N LYS A 170 5.29 8.80 -21.75
CA LYS A 170 4.05 9.57 -21.86
C LYS A 170 3.28 9.54 -20.52
N ASN A 171 2.44 10.55 -20.29
CA ASN A 171 1.61 10.64 -19.08
C ASN A 171 0.38 9.70 -19.17
N THR A 172 0.60 8.40 -19.31
CA THR A 172 -0.44 7.37 -19.42
C THR A 172 -0.24 6.28 -18.37
N ASN A 173 -1.32 5.59 -18.02
CA ASN A 173 -1.22 4.44 -17.11
C ASN A 173 -0.41 3.31 -17.73
N GLN A 174 -0.48 3.12 -19.05
CA GLN A 174 0.36 2.14 -19.74
C GLN A 174 1.84 2.45 -19.57
N ALA A 175 2.26 3.70 -19.78
CA ALA A 175 3.65 4.11 -19.57
C ALA A 175 4.11 3.94 -18.11
N TYR A 176 3.20 4.18 -17.13
CA TYR A 176 3.49 3.89 -15.73
C TYR A 176 3.65 2.37 -15.49
N CYS A 177 2.85 1.54 -16.15
CA CYS A 177 2.98 0.08 -16.06
C CYS A 177 4.31 -0.39 -16.68
N ASP A 178 4.71 0.17 -17.82
CA ASP A 178 6.00 -0.11 -18.46
C ASP A 178 7.16 0.29 -17.52
N PHE A 179 7.08 1.47 -16.92
CA PHE A 179 8.04 1.93 -15.91
C PHE A 179 8.14 0.97 -14.72
N CYS A 180 7.02 0.43 -14.23
CA CYS A 180 7.01 -0.55 -13.14
C CYS A 180 7.68 -1.87 -13.54
N ASN A 181 7.57 -2.29 -14.79
CA ASN A 181 8.10 -3.56 -15.29
C ASN A 181 9.61 -3.54 -15.57
N ILE A 182 10.23 -2.37 -15.73
CA ILE A 182 11.68 -2.29 -15.88
C ILE A 182 12.35 -2.82 -14.61
N VAL A 183 13.12 -3.86 -14.75
CA VAL A 183 14.03 -4.34 -13.69
C VAL A 183 15.27 -3.45 -13.70
N PRO A 184 15.66 -2.82 -12.58
CA PRO A 184 16.96 -2.15 -12.53
C PRO A 184 18.04 -3.16 -12.91
N VAL A 185 18.88 -2.83 -13.89
CA VAL A 185 20.09 -3.59 -14.16
C VAL A 185 20.88 -3.59 -12.85
N GLN A 186 21.02 -4.75 -12.23
CA GLN A 186 21.92 -4.89 -11.08
C GLN A 186 23.31 -4.47 -11.59
N GLN A 187 23.80 -3.32 -11.11
CA GLN A 187 25.22 -3.02 -11.26
C GLN A 187 25.96 -4.13 -10.51
N THR A 188 26.49 -5.07 -11.26
CA THR A 188 27.43 -6.07 -10.75
C THR A 188 28.66 -5.27 -10.32
N ILE A 189 28.70 -4.92 -9.05
CA ILE A 189 29.93 -4.41 -8.44
C ILE A 189 30.87 -5.61 -8.43
N ARG A 190 31.85 -5.58 -9.34
CA ARG A 190 33.02 -6.44 -9.33
C ARG A 190 33.97 -5.99 -8.23
#